data_f6520340a3a8c476e35e2071480a0a90
#
_entry.id   f6520340a3a8c476e35e2071480a0a90
#
_cell.length_a   1.000
_cell.length_b   1.000
_cell.length_c   1.000
_cell.angle_alpha   90.00
_cell.angle_beta   90.00
_cell.angle_gamma   90.00
#
_symmetry.space_group_name_H-M   'P 1'
#
loop_
_entity.id
_entity.type
_entity.pdbx_description
1 polymer ?
#
loop_
_entity_poly.entity_id
_entity_poly.type
_entity_poly.pdbx_seq_one_letter_code
_entity_poly.pdbx_strand_id
1 'polypeptide(L)'
;VLALPKGHRLEGRRDLPTSVLREVPLLLLDEGHCLRDQTIDLCHSVGASVGKSNTRAASLPTILQCVSAGMGVTLIPASAIPVEGYMKGITIARFADPVPGRKMGLVYRSSSTRGGDWESLARTIGEAFIKTVRPRNQRNYRRR
;
A
#
# COMPACT_ATOMS: atom_id res chain seq x y z
N VAL A 1 3.51 1.88 0.73
CA VAL A 1 4.83 1.37 0.34
C VAL A 1 4.83 0.98 -1.13
N LEU A 2 6.01 0.88 -1.73
CA LEU A 2 6.21 0.48 -3.10
C LEU A 2 6.68 -0.98 -3.15
N ALA A 3 5.94 -1.84 -3.82
CA ALA A 3 6.32 -3.22 -4.10
C ALA A 3 7.08 -3.28 -5.44
N LEU A 4 8.23 -3.93 -5.42
CA LEU A 4 9.22 -3.96 -6.50
C LEU A 4 9.62 -5.39 -6.81
N PRO A 5 10.04 -5.72 -8.03
CA PRO A 5 10.73 -6.98 -8.28
C PRO A 5 12.06 -7.03 -7.53
N LYS A 6 12.46 -8.20 -7.07
CA LYS A 6 13.75 -8.41 -6.42
C LYS A 6 14.89 -8.01 -7.38
N GLY A 7 15.92 -7.35 -6.85
CA GLY A 7 17.01 -6.80 -7.66
C GLY A 7 16.74 -5.43 -8.30
N HIS A 8 15.57 -4.85 -8.07
CA HIS A 8 15.26 -3.50 -8.57
C HIS A 8 16.17 -2.44 -7.95
N ARG A 9 16.54 -1.38 -8.71
CA ARG A 9 17.43 -0.27 -8.26
C ARG A 9 16.97 0.42 -6.96
N LEU A 10 15.71 0.33 -6.61
CA LEU A 10 15.11 0.93 -5.42
C LEU A 10 14.94 -0.08 -4.27
N GLU A 11 15.45 -1.31 -4.42
CA GLU A 11 15.31 -2.35 -3.40
C GLU A 11 15.81 -1.89 -2.04
N GLY A 12 15.02 -2.12 -1.00
CA GLY A 12 15.37 -1.82 0.39
C GLY A 12 15.44 -0.33 0.76
N ARG A 13 15.21 0.60 -0.18
CA ARG A 13 15.18 2.04 0.13
C ARG A 13 14.06 2.37 1.12
N ARG A 14 14.32 3.31 2.03
CA ARG A 14 13.40 3.71 3.10
C ARG A 14 13.10 5.20 3.12
N ASP A 15 13.54 5.91 2.12
CA ASP A 15 13.57 7.37 2.04
C ASP A 15 13.20 7.86 0.64
N LEU A 16 12.35 7.12 -0.08
CA LEU A 16 11.97 7.47 -1.44
C LEU A 16 11.10 8.73 -1.45
N PRO A 17 11.45 9.75 -2.23
CA PRO A 17 10.52 10.83 -2.49
C PRO A 17 9.34 10.31 -3.33
N THR A 18 8.15 10.85 -3.14
CA THR A 18 6.97 10.45 -3.91
C THR A 18 7.10 10.73 -5.41
N SER A 19 7.97 11.68 -5.78
CA SER A 19 8.31 11.99 -7.18
C SER A 19 8.91 10.81 -7.95
N VAL A 20 9.46 9.79 -7.27
CA VAL A 20 9.97 8.56 -7.89
C VAL A 20 8.89 7.84 -8.72
N LEU A 21 7.61 8.06 -8.42
CA LEU A 21 6.48 7.51 -9.17
C LEU A 21 6.43 8.01 -10.63
N ARG A 22 7.13 9.09 -10.97
CA ARG A 22 7.27 9.57 -12.36
C ARG A 22 8.21 8.71 -13.19
N GLU A 23 9.10 7.97 -12.54
CA GLU A 23 10.24 7.29 -13.16
C GLU A 23 10.03 5.77 -13.29
N VAL A 24 8.96 5.24 -12.71
CA VAL A 24 8.73 3.79 -12.64
C VAL A 24 7.46 3.38 -13.40
N PRO A 25 7.47 2.21 -14.06
CA PRO A 25 6.28 1.67 -14.71
C PRO A 25 5.30 1.15 -13.65
N LEU A 26 4.28 1.96 -13.34
CA LEU A 26 3.32 1.64 -12.30
C LEU A 26 2.21 0.73 -12.82
N LEU A 27 2.01 -0.41 -12.15
CA LEU A 27 0.92 -1.33 -12.38
C LEU A 27 -0.26 -0.95 -11.49
N LEU A 28 -1.48 -1.03 -12.02
CA LEU A 28 -2.71 -0.66 -11.33
C LEU A 28 -3.67 -1.84 -11.17
N LEU A 29 -4.46 -1.80 -10.13
CA LEU A 29 -5.65 -2.64 -10.02
C LEU A 29 -6.72 -2.19 -11.01
N ASP A 30 -7.68 -3.07 -11.29
CA ASP A 30 -8.84 -2.76 -12.13
C ASP A 30 -9.75 -1.72 -11.49
N GLU A 31 -10.68 -1.20 -12.28
CA GLU A 31 -11.71 -0.26 -11.83
C GLU A 31 -12.57 -0.87 -10.71
N GLY A 32 -13.01 -0.02 -9.77
CA GLY A 32 -13.76 -0.46 -8.60
C GLY A 32 -12.91 -0.78 -7.37
N HIS A 33 -11.60 -0.83 -7.49
CA HIS A 33 -10.71 -0.98 -6.34
C HIS A 33 -10.30 0.39 -5.76
N CYS A 34 -10.68 0.67 -4.53
CA CYS A 34 -10.33 1.94 -3.85
C CYS A 34 -8.81 2.20 -3.80
N LEU A 35 -7.98 1.16 -3.80
CA LEU A 35 -6.53 1.30 -3.84
C LEU A 35 -6.05 1.84 -5.20
N ARG A 36 -6.75 1.52 -6.30
CA ARG A 36 -6.46 2.08 -7.62
C ARG A 36 -6.63 3.59 -7.61
N ASP A 37 -7.79 4.08 -7.14
CA ASP A 37 -8.10 5.51 -7.14
C ASP A 37 -7.11 6.27 -6.24
N GLN A 38 -6.80 5.74 -5.06
CA GLN A 38 -5.77 6.30 -4.18
C GLN A 38 -4.38 6.35 -4.83
N THR A 39 -4.03 5.34 -5.63
CA THR A 39 -2.77 5.31 -6.37
C THR A 39 -2.75 6.39 -7.45
N ILE A 40 -3.86 6.55 -8.18
CA ILE A 40 -4.02 7.58 -9.22
C ILE A 40 -3.93 8.98 -8.61
N ASP A 41 -4.64 9.23 -7.51
CA ASP A 41 -4.61 10.51 -6.81
C ASP A 41 -3.19 10.87 -6.34
N LEU A 42 -2.48 9.91 -5.78
CA LEU A 42 -1.07 10.13 -5.40
C LEU A 42 -0.20 10.45 -6.62
N CYS A 43 -0.37 9.73 -7.73
CA CYS A 43 0.36 10.00 -8.96
C CYS A 43 0.08 11.42 -9.49
N HIS A 44 -1.19 11.82 -9.54
CA HIS A 44 -1.57 13.17 -9.96
C HIS A 44 -0.96 14.24 -9.06
N SER A 45 -0.96 14.04 -7.73
CA SER A 45 -0.41 15.01 -6.78
C SER A 45 1.08 15.26 -6.99
N VAL A 46 1.80 14.32 -7.57
CA VAL A 46 3.24 14.45 -7.85
C VAL A 46 3.52 14.66 -9.34
N GLY A 47 2.51 14.83 -10.18
CA GLY A 47 2.66 14.99 -11.63
C GLY A 47 3.20 13.74 -12.34
N ALA A 48 2.95 12.56 -11.78
CA ALA A 48 3.27 11.29 -12.42
C ALA A 48 2.15 10.89 -13.40
N SER A 49 2.52 10.45 -14.59
CA SER A 49 1.57 9.99 -15.60
C SER A 49 1.13 8.56 -15.27
N VAL A 50 -0.17 8.38 -15.05
CA VAL A 50 -0.78 7.06 -14.85
C VAL A 50 -1.27 6.58 -16.21
N GLY A 51 -0.67 5.52 -16.77
CA GLY A 51 -1.18 4.99 -18.03
C GLY A 51 -0.15 4.48 -19.04
N LYS A 52 1.14 4.51 -18.72
CA LYS A 52 2.16 3.89 -19.58
C LYS A 52 2.13 2.36 -19.55
N SER A 53 1.51 1.76 -18.55
CA SER A 53 1.31 0.31 -18.47
C SER A 53 -0.17 0.00 -18.66
N ASN A 54 -0.49 -0.77 -19.72
CA ASN A 54 -1.82 -1.34 -19.93
C ASN A 54 -2.10 -2.55 -19.02
N THR A 55 -1.16 -2.92 -18.15
CA THR A 55 -1.30 -4.06 -17.26
C THR A 55 -2.16 -3.68 -16.07
N ARG A 56 -3.31 -4.29 -15.98
CA ARG A 56 -4.27 -4.20 -14.88
C ARG A 56 -4.47 -5.57 -14.28
N ALA A 57 -4.88 -5.63 -13.02
CA ALA A 57 -5.14 -6.88 -12.35
C ALA A 57 -6.38 -6.76 -11.44
N ALA A 58 -7.17 -7.82 -11.45
CA ALA A 58 -8.42 -7.91 -10.68
C ALA A 58 -8.19 -8.09 -9.17
N SER A 59 -6.96 -8.33 -8.72
CA SER A 59 -6.67 -8.53 -7.29
C SER A 59 -5.24 -8.14 -6.92
N LEU A 60 -5.03 -7.84 -5.64
CA LEU A 60 -3.70 -7.52 -5.12
C LEU A 60 -2.70 -8.69 -5.29
N PRO A 61 -3.03 -9.95 -5.00
CA PRO A 61 -2.12 -11.06 -5.28
C PRO A 61 -1.73 -11.14 -6.76
N THR A 62 -2.67 -10.96 -7.68
CA THR A 62 -2.40 -11.02 -9.13
C THR A 62 -1.42 -9.94 -9.56
N ILE A 63 -1.63 -8.68 -9.12
CA ILE A 63 -0.72 -7.59 -9.51
C ILE A 63 0.68 -7.80 -8.92
N LEU A 64 0.78 -8.39 -7.73
CA LEU A 64 2.07 -8.73 -7.13
C LEU A 64 2.79 -9.84 -7.89
N GLN A 65 2.08 -10.80 -8.51
CA GLN A 65 2.67 -11.76 -9.44
C GLN A 65 3.27 -11.05 -10.67
N CYS A 66 2.56 -10.08 -11.24
CA CYS A 66 3.10 -9.27 -12.33
C CYS A 66 4.36 -8.50 -11.92
N VAL A 67 4.37 -7.95 -10.69
CA VAL A 67 5.57 -7.31 -10.13
C VAL A 67 6.73 -8.31 -10.01
N SER A 68 6.47 -9.50 -9.47
CA SER A 68 7.51 -10.53 -9.32
C SER A 68 8.10 -11.00 -10.66
N ALA A 69 7.29 -10.94 -11.72
CA ALA A 69 7.70 -11.21 -13.10
C ALA A 69 8.45 -10.04 -13.76
N GLY A 70 8.67 -8.93 -13.07
CA GLY A 70 9.41 -7.78 -13.59
C GLY A 70 8.63 -6.86 -14.52
N MET A 71 7.29 -6.98 -14.59
CA MET A 71 6.45 -6.19 -15.49
C MET A 71 6.31 -4.72 -15.06
N GLY A 72 6.66 -4.41 -13.81
CA GLY A 72 6.59 -3.06 -13.25
C GLY A 72 6.59 -3.08 -11.74
N VAL A 73 6.09 -2.01 -11.13
CA VAL A 73 6.00 -1.83 -9.68
C VAL A 73 4.57 -1.48 -9.29
N THR A 74 4.19 -1.66 -8.03
CA THR A 74 2.85 -1.26 -7.57
C THR A 74 2.87 -0.68 -6.16
N LEU A 75 1.86 0.14 -5.84
CA LEU A 75 1.64 0.62 -4.47
C LEU A 75 0.78 -0.37 -3.69
N ILE A 76 1.21 -0.67 -2.47
CA ILE A 76 0.44 -1.49 -1.54
C ILE A 76 0.32 -0.82 -0.17
N PRO A 77 -0.75 -1.05 0.58
CA PRO A 77 -0.82 -0.62 1.97
C PRO A 77 0.27 -1.31 2.80
N ALA A 78 0.88 -0.59 3.73
CA ALA A 78 1.84 -1.22 4.65
C ALA A 78 1.22 -2.35 5.47
N SER A 79 -0.09 -2.29 5.73
CA SER A 79 -0.85 -3.34 6.39
C SER A 79 -0.98 -4.64 5.59
N ALA A 80 -0.78 -4.61 4.27
CA ALA A 80 -0.80 -5.80 3.43
C ALA A 80 0.55 -6.57 3.47
N ILE A 81 1.64 -5.95 3.90
CA ILE A 81 2.96 -6.59 3.93
C ILE A 81 2.98 -7.92 4.70
N PRO A 82 2.35 -8.08 5.89
CA PRO A 82 2.37 -9.32 6.62
C PRO A 82 1.74 -10.52 5.88
N VAL A 83 0.84 -10.24 4.95
CA VAL A 83 0.12 -11.26 4.17
C VAL A 83 0.76 -11.43 2.80
N GLU A 84 0.99 -10.32 2.10
CA GLU A 84 1.38 -10.32 0.69
C GLU A 84 2.89 -10.09 0.47
N GLY A 85 3.57 -9.44 1.41
CA GLY A 85 4.96 -9.00 1.25
C GLY A 85 6.00 -10.12 1.33
N TYR A 86 5.59 -11.36 1.61
CA TYR A 86 6.47 -12.53 1.64
C TYR A 86 6.50 -13.31 0.32
N MET A 87 5.83 -12.81 -0.70
CA MET A 87 5.84 -13.44 -2.02
C MET A 87 7.28 -13.48 -2.58
N LYS A 88 7.71 -14.64 -3.05
CA LYS A 88 9.03 -14.80 -3.68
C LYS A 88 9.15 -13.86 -4.89
N GLY A 89 10.30 -13.24 -5.03
CA GLY A 89 10.58 -12.35 -6.15
C GLY A 89 10.15 -10.89 -5.95
N ILE A 90 9.56 -10.55 -4.77
CA ILE A 90 9.18 -9.18 -4.44
C ILE A 90 10.05 -8.63 -3.32
N THR A 91 10.32 -7.34 -3.39
CA THR A 91 10.93 -6.53 -2.33
C THR A 91 10.11 -5.25 -2.11
N ILE A 92 10.34 -4.61 -0.97
CA ILE A 92 9.57 -3.42 -0.56
C ILE A 92 10.51 -2.23 -0.39
N ALA A 93 10.12 -1.09 -0.97
CA ALA A 93 10.69 0.20 -0.64
C ALA A 93 9.67 1.11 0.07
N ARG A 94 10.17 2.07 0.85
CA ARG A 94 9.35 2.97 1.66
C ARG A 94 9.57 4.40 1.24
N PHE A 95 8.53 5.20 1.37
CA PHE A 95 8.60 6.63 1.13
C PHE A 95 9.18 7.37 2.34
N ALA A 96 9.83 8.50 2.05
CA ALA A 96 10.21 9.50 3.05
C ALA A 96 8.98 10.22 3.61
N ASP A 97 9.15 10.88 4.72
CA ASP A 97 8.11 11.76 5.28
C ASP A 97 7.91 13.01 4.39
N PRO A 98 6.66 13.47 4.22
CA PRO A 98 5.42 12.89 4.72
C PRO A 98 5.03 11.62 3.94
N VAL A 99 4.90 10.50 4.66
CA VAL A 99 4.57 9.21 4.04
C VAL A 99 3.16 9.24 3.47
N PRO A 100 2.96 8.88 2.19
CA PRO A 100 1.62 8.75 1.62
C PRO A 100 0.80 7.76 2.41
N GLY A 101 -0.41 8.14 2.79
CA GLY A 101 -1.26 7.31 3.62
C GLY A 101 -2.74 7.52 3.36
N ARG A 102 -3.55 6.70 3.99
CA ARG A 102 -5.02 6.84 4.00
C ARG A 102 -5.54 6.81 5.42
N LYS A 103 -6.64 7.53 5.64
CA LYS A 103 -7.39 7.43 6.90
C LYS A 103 -8.40 6.29 6.76
N MET A 104 -8.48 5.47 7.80
CA MET A 104 -9.52 4.45 7.94
C MET A 104 -10.40 4.84 9.11
N GLY A 105 -11.71 4.68 8.97
CA GLY A 105 -12.67 5.05 9.99
C GLY A 105 -13.92 4.18 9.95
N LEU A 106 -14.64 4.13 11.06
CA LEU A 106 -15.97 3.55 11.15
C LEU A 106 -16.98 4.64 10.87
N VAL A 107 -17.89 4.39 9.92
CA VAL A 107 -18.97 5.32 9.57
C VAL A 107 -20.29 4.67 9.96
N TYR A 108 -21.13 5.42 10.65
CA TYR A 108 -22.47 4.97 11.02
C TYR A 108 -23.47 6.12 10.90
N ARG A 109 -24.78 5.78 10.85
CA ARG A 109 -25.84 6.77 10.72
C ARG A 109 -25.92 7.62 11.99
N SER A 110 -26.02 8.94 11.86
CA SER A 110 -26.17 9.88 12.98
C SER A 110 -27.43 9.63 13.81
N SER A 111 -28.49 9.05 13.19
CA SER A 111 -29.72 8.65 13.88
C SER A 111 -29.62 7.33 14.62
N SER A 112 -28.46 6.66 14.64
CA SER A 112 -28.29 5.41 15.38
C SER A 112 -28.39 5.65 16.90
N THR A 113 -29.24 4.91 17.56
CA THR A 113 -29.38 4.91 19.03
C THR A 113 -28.25 4.14 19.73
N ARG A 114 -27.35 3.51 18.96
CA ARG A 114 -26.23 2.68 19.45
C ARG A 114 -24.88 3.39 19.36
N GLY A 115 -24.87 4.71 19.49
CA GLY A 115 -23.64 5.51 19.35
C GLY A 115 -22.48 5.03 20.23
N GLY A 116 -22.73 4.73 21.50
CA GLY A 116 -21.72 4.22 22.44
C GLY A 116 -21.13 2.85 22.03
N ASP A 117 -21.94 1.98 21.42
CA ASP A 117 -21.47 0.68 20.91
C ASP A 117 -20.49 0.89 19.74
N TRP A 118 -20.80 1.83 18.83
CA TRP A 118 -19.96 2.14 17.67
C TRP A 118 -18.63 2.77 18.08
N GLU A 119 -18.63 3.63 19.10
CA GLU A 119 -17.41 4.21 19.64
C GLU A 119 -16.52 3.14 20.30
N SER A 120 -17.13 2.23 21.07
CA SER A 120 -16.42 1.13 21.70
C SER A 120 -15.82 0.18 20.67
N LEU A 121 -16.58 -0.14 19.60
CA LEU A 121 -16.10 -0.95 18.49
C LEU A 121 -14.95 -0.27 17.74
N ALA A 122 -15.07 1.02 17.43
CA ALA A 122 -14.03 1.79 16.76
C ALA A 122 -12.71 1.78 17.56
N ARG A 123 -12.80 1.95 18.88
CA ARG A 123 -11.65 1.87 19.78
C ARG A 123 -11.00 0.49 19.75
N THR A 124 -11.79 -0.57 19.88
CA THR A 124 -11.31 -1.96 19.88
C THR A 124 -10.62 -2.30 18.56
N ILE A 125 -11.21 -1.91 17.42
CA ILE A 125 -10.61 -2.09 16.09
C ILE A 125 -9.30 -1.30 16.00
N GLY A 126 -9.28 -0.05 16.45
CA GLY A 126 -8.08 0.81 16.43
C GLY A 126 -6.93 0.20 17.23
N GLU A 127 -7.20 -0.29 18.43
CA GLU A 127 -6.20 -0.96 19.27
C GLU A 127 -5.67 -2.25 18.64
N ALA A 128 -6.56 -3.08 18.09
CA ALA A 128 -6.18 -4.31 17.40
C ALA A 128 -5.32 -4.02 16.17
N PHE A 129 -5.69 -3.00 15.38
CA PHE A 129 -4.96 -2.58 14.20
C PHE A 129 -3.54 -2.10 14.57
N ILE A 130 -3.40 -1.27 15.61
CA ILE A 130 -2.11 -0.80 16.10
C ILE A 130 -1.22 -1.97 16.53
N LYS A 131 -1.78 -2.92 17.28
CA LYS A 131 -1.06 -4.13 17.74
C LYS A 131 -0.59 -5.01 16.57
N THR A 132 -1.40 -5.13 15.54
CA THR A 132 -1.11 -6.01 14.39
C THR A 132 -0.13 -5.38 13.40
N VAL A 133 -0.24 -4.08 13.14
CA VAL A 133 0.51 -3.41 12.07
C VAL A 133 1.83 -2.82 12.56
N ARG A 134 1.89 -2.26 13.79
CA ARG A 134 3.10 -1.62 14.32
C ARG A 134 4.25 -2.55 14.73
N PRO A 135 4.06 -3.70 15.41
CA PRO A 135 5.19 -4.43 15.98
C PRO A 135 6.01 -5.23 14.97
N ARG A 136 5.41 -5.67 13.86
CA ARG A 136 6.10 -6.48 12.85
C ARG A 136 7.05 -5.69 11.95
N ASN A 137 6.87 -4.38 11.87
CA ASN A 137 7.61 -3.54 10.92
C ASN A 137 9.03 -3.15 11.38
N GLN A 138 9.37 -3.31 12.67
CA GLN A 138 10.68 -2.91 13.21
C GLN A 138 11.64 -4.04 13.53
N ARG A 139 11.18 -5.26 13.76
CA ARG A 139 12.05 -6.35 14.26
C ARG A 139 12.65 -7.28 13.21
N ASN A 140 12.01 -7.50 12.08
CA ASN A 140 12.45 -8.51 11.12
C ASN A 140 13.39 -8.02 10.01
N TYR A 141 13.75 -6.74 9.99
CA TYR A 141 14.64 -6.20 8.96
C TYR A 141 16.08 -5.96 9.43
N ARG A 142 16.41 -6.33 10.68
CA ARG A 142 17.79 -6.21 11.23
C ARG A 142 18.62 -7.48 11.14
N ARG A 143 18.08 -8.58 10.61
CA ARG A 143 18.84 -9.84 10.46
C ARG A 143 18.59 -10.44 9.07
N ARG A 144 19.32 -9.94 8.10
CA ARG A 144 19.92 -10.69 6.97
C ARG A 144 20.79 -9.72 6.17
#